data_1e7bfeaa88905795de6e8dc840f0c7bd
#
_entry.id   1e7bfeaa88905795de6e8dc840f0c7bd
#
_cell.length_a   1.000
_cell.length_b   1.000
_cell.length_c   1.000
_cell.angle_alpha   90.00
_cell.angle_beta   90.00
_cell.angle_gamma   90.00
#
_symmetry.space_group_name_H-M   'P 1'
#
loop_
_entity.id
_entity.type
_entity.pdbx_description
1 polymer ?
#
loop_
_entity_poly.entity_id
_entity_poly.type
_entity_poly.pdbx_seq_one_letter_code
_entity_poly.pdbx_strand_id
1 'polypeptide(L)'
;MANVGQAIGAGAFPPSSGIHATTFIRESCVCSQRIDKDAADFLLLISNYHAAGNEDRLYEVEVELLAAAGYDLEIAGAMLLGKDAAQLCSAPTAARLTVLFANEHYHQRLLDQMIRQVLLGERDADAKRVADYLKQFHLGFDQALKKGAPE
;
A
#
# COMPACT_ATOMS: atom_id res chain seq x y z
N MET A 1 78.68 -15.25 -18.73
CA MET A 1 77.48 -15.31 -19.55
C MET A 1 76.26 -15.21 -18.63
N ALA A 2 75.53 -14.13 -18.76
CA ALA A 2 74.46 -13.74 -17.86
C ALA A 2 73.15 -14.51 -18.15
N ASN A 3 72.47 -14.91 -17.14
CA ASN A 3 71.07 -15.31 -17.26
C ASN A 3 70.20 -14.53 -16.25
N VAL A 4 69.39 -13.68 -16.79
CA VAL A 4 68.49 -12.79 -16.07
C VAL A 4 67.16 -13.53 -15.87
N GLY A 5 66.86 -13.90 -14.61
CA GLY A 5 65.53 -14.39 -14.21
C GLY A 5 64.65 -13.26 -13.87
N GLN A 6 63.59 -13.01 -14.66
CA GLN A 6 62.54 -12.08 -14.35
C GLN A 6 61.61 -12.63 -13.30
N ALA A 7 61.51 -11.95 -12.17
CA ALA A 7 60.49 -12.17 -11.15
C ALA A 7 59.13 -11.59 -11.63
N ILE A 8 58.13 -12.47 -11.72
CA ILE A 8 56.76 -12.09 -12.01
C ILE A 8 56.15 -11.56 -10.72
N GLY A 9 55.80 -10.27 -10.72
CA GLY A 9 55.14 -9.59 -9.61
C GLY A 9 53.73 -10.13 -9.35
N ALA A 10 53.54 -10.64 -8.15
CA ALA A 10 52.21 -10.94 -7.63
C ALA A 10 51.41 -9.65 -7.49
N GLY A 11 50.42 -9.49 -8.36
CA GLY A 11 49.45 -8.42 -8.25
C GLY A 11 48.62 -8.60 -6.98
N ALA A 12 48.84 -7.71 -6.01
CA ALA A 12 48.00 -7.62 -4.83
C ALA A 12 46.63 -7.09 -5.25
N PHE A 13 45.60 -7.91 -5.10
CA PHE A 13 44.22 -7.45 -5.17
C PHE A 13 43.95 -6.53 -3.98
N PRO A 14 43.37 -5.34 -4.18
CA PRO A 14 42.96 -4.50 -3.08
C PRO A 14 41.84 -5.20 -2.29
N PRO A 15 41.81 -5.09 -0.97
CA PRO A 15 40.72 -5.64 -0.18
C PRO A 15 39.40 -4.92 -0.57
N SER A 16 38.44 -5.69 -1.03
CA SER A 16 37.09 -5.21 -1.29
C SER A 16 36.54 -4.65 0.01
N SER A 17 36.47 -3.33 0.05
CA SER A 17 35.95 -2.56 1.16
C SER A 17 34.51 -2.98 1.45
N GLY A 18 34.25 -3.56 2.61
CA GLY A 18 32.96 -3.99 3.11
C GLY A 18 31.94 -2.87 3.40
N ILE A 19 32.13 -1.70 2.78
CA ILE A 19 31.30 -0.51 2.99
C ILE A 19 30.00 -0.59 2.18
N HIS A 20 29.98 -1.30 1.04
CA HIS A 20 28.80 -1.37 0.19
C HIS A 20 27.68 -2.26 0.73
N ALA A 21 28.01 -3.31 1.46
CA ALA A 21 26.99 -4.22 2.02
C ALA A 21 26.20 -3.58 3.16
N THR A 22 26.86 -2.82 4.04
CA THR A 22 26.22 -2.14 5.16
C THR A 22 25.32 -0.97 4.71
N THR A 23 25.72 -0.25 3.67
CA THR A 23 24.94 0.84 3.11
C THR A 23 23.67 0.32 2.43
N PHE A 24 23.78 -0.78 1.66
CA PHE A 24 22.64 -1.41 0.98
C PHE A 24 21.61 -1.97 1.97
N ILE A 25 22.06 -2.60 3.06
CA ILE A 25 21.17 -3.11 4.12
C ILE A 25 20.46 -1.95 4.83
N ARG A 26 21.14 -0.83 5.04
CA ARG A 26 20.57 0.35 5.70
C ARG A 26 19.51 1.03 4.84
N GLU A 27 19.75 1.16 3.54
CA GLU A 27 18.77 1.73 2.60
C GLU A 27 17.55 0.82 2.41
N SER A 28 17.74 -0.49 2.32
CA SER A 28 16.64 -1.46 2.28
C SER A 28 15.80 -1.43 3.56
N CYS A 29 16.43 -1.25 4.72
CA CYS A 29 15.72 -1.16 6.00
C CYS A 29 14.88 0.11 6.11
N VAL A 30 15.42 1.25 5.66
CA VAL A 30 14.71 2.54 5.66
C VAL A 30 13.52 2.52 4.68
N CYS A 31 13.67 1.92 3.50
CA CYS A 31 12.58 1.75 2.55
C CYS A 31 11.49 0.83 3.10
N SER A 32 11.85 -0.27 3.77
CA SER A 32 10.89 -1.17 4.38
C SER A 32 10.09 -0.49 5.49
N GLN A 33 10.73 0.28 6.36
CA GLN A 33 10.06 1.02 7.43
C GLN A 33 9.09 2.10 6.91
N ARG A 34 9.40 2.76 5.79
CA ARG A 34 8.49 3.71 5.16
C ARG A 34 7.22 3.03 4.63
N ILE A 35 7.39 1.92 3.92
CA ILE A 35 6.26 1.18 3.34
C ILE A 35 5.35 0.63 4.45
N ASP A 36 5.91 0.12 5.54
CA ASP A 36 5.14 -0.38 6.67
C ASP A 36 4.37 0.76 7.37
N LYS A 37 4.96 1.95 7.47
CA LYS A 37 4.28 3.14 8.01
C LYS A 37 3.15 3.60 7.09
N ASP A 38 3.39 3.68 5.79
CA ASP A 38 2.37 4.11 4.82
C ASP A 38 1.16 3.16 4.82
N ALA A 39 1.39 1.85 4.97
CA ALA A 39 0.33 0.86 5.10
C ALA A 39 -0.46 1.00 6.41
N ALA A 40 0.21 1.32 7.53
CA ALA A 40 -0.42 1.59 8.80
C ALA A 40 -1.28 2.87 8.76
N ASP A 41 -0.74 3.96 8.20
CA ASP A 41 -1.44 5.23 8.04
C ASP A 41 -2.66 5.06 7.11
N PHE A 42 -2.54 4.26 6.04
CA PHE A 42 -3.66 3.95 5.16
C PHE A 42 -4.73 3.11 5.86
N LEU A 43 -4.33 2.12 6.66
CA LEU A 43 -5.28 1.33 7.46
C LEU A 43 -6.03 2.21 8.44
N LEU A 44 -5.33 3.11 9.15
CA LEU A 44 -5.95 4.05 10.07
C LEU A 44 -6.96 4.95 9.36
N LEU A 45 -6.62 5.46 8.19
CA LEU A 45 -7.48 6.32 7.39
C LEU A 45 -8.74 5.55 6.94
N ILE A 46 -8.57 4.36 6.35
CA ILE A 46 -9.67 3.60 5.75
C ILE A 46 -10.68 3.11 6.80
N SER A 47 -10.18 2.71 7.99
CA SER A 47 -11.03 2.21 9.08
C SER A 47 -11.80 3.32 9.82
N ASN A 48 -11.29 4.55 9.81
CA ASN A 48 -11.86 5.67 10.57
C ASN A 48 -12.50 6.75 9.67
N TYR A 49 -12.57 6.55 8.36
CA TYR A 49 -13.06 7.58 7.45
C TYR A 49 -14.51 7.99 7.71
N HIS A 50 -15.35 7.04 8.13
CA HIS A 50 -16.73 7.32 8.55
C HIS A 50 -16.77 8.32 9.72
N ALA A 51 -15.95 8.09 10.76
CA ALA A 51 -15.92 8.91 11.98
C ALA A 51 -15.23 10.28 11.78
N ALA A 52 -14.52 10.48 10.68
CA ALA A 52 -13.84 11.73 10.34
C ALA A 52 -14.79 12.83 9.80
N GLY A 53 -16.05 12.84 10.27
CA GLY A 53 -17.07 13.81 9.86
C GLY A 53 -17.88 13.37 8.64
N ASN A 54 -17.84 12.09 8.27
CA ASN A 54 -18.58 11.54 7.13
C ASN A 54 -19.82 10.72 7.55
N GLU A 55 -20.13 10.59 8.83
CA GLU A 55 -21.29 9.84 9.31
C GLU A 55 -22.60 10.42 8.77
N ASP A 56 -22.83 11.71 8.95
CA ASP A 56 -24.05 12.38 8.47
C ASP A 56 -24.18 12.23 6.94
N ARG A 57 -23.06 12.33 6.22
CA ARG A 57 -23.03 12.14 4.78
C ARG A 57 -23.43 10.72 4.36
N LEU A 58 -23.04 9.69 5.12
CA LEU A 58 -23.44 8.31 4.87
C LEU A 58 -24.92 8.09 5.12
N TYR A 59 -25.50 8.75 6.12
CA TYR A 59 -26.92 8.62 6.43
C TYR A 59 -27.84 9.48 5.54
N GLU A 60 -27.39 10.64 5.08
CA GLU A 60 -28.24 11.60 4.38
C GLU A 60 -28.03 11.56 2.85
N VAL A 61 -26.80 11.42 2.39
CA VAL A 61 -26.43 11.57 0.97
C VAL A 61 -26.07 10.25 0.31
N GLU A 62 -25.34 9.42 1.02
CA GLU A 62 -24.76 8.17 0.49
C GLU A 62 -25.44 6.93 1.07
N VAL A 63 -26.75 7.01 1.28
CA VAL A 63 -27.57 5.93 1.86
C VAL A 63 -27.43 4.62 1.07
N GLU A 64 -27.26 4.71 -0.25
CA GLU A 64 -27.06 3.54 -1.10
C GLU A 64 -25.74 2.82 -0.79
N LEU A 65 -24.67 3.57 -0.47
CA LEU A 65 -23.39 2.98 -0.06
C LEU A 65 -23.52 2.31 1.30
N LEU A 66 -24.22 2.95 2.23
CA LEU A 66 -24.46 2.40 3.56
C LEU A 66 -25.29 1.12 3.49
N ALA A 67 -26.34 1.10 2.66
CA ALA A 67 -27.15 -0.10 2.43
C ALA A 67 -26.35 -1.22 1.77
N ALA A 68 -25.50 -0.91 0.77
CA ALA A 68 -24.64 -1.86 0.10
C ALA A 68 -23.59 -2.47 1.06
N ALA A 69 -23.16 -1.71 2.06
CA ALA A 69 -22.25 -2.16 3.14
C ALA A 69 -23.00 -2.94 4.25
N GLY A 70 -24.29 -3.21 4.11
CA GLY A 70 -25.09 -3.87 5.14
C GLY A 70 -25.27 -3.04 6.41
N TYR A 71 -25.24 -1.72 6.31
CA TYR A 71 -25.28 -0.77 7.41
C TYR A 71 -24.07 -0.80 8.36
N ASP A 72 -22.97 -1.37 7.91
CA ASP A 72 -21.67 -1.28 8.60
C ASP A 72 -20.99 0.04 8.21
N LEU A 73 -20.91 0.97 9.16
CA LEU A 73 -20.36 2.31 8.96
C LEU A 73 -18.87 2.32 8.56
N GLU A 74 -18.08 1.42 9.12
CA GLU A 74 -16.66 1.33 8.80
C GLU A 74 -16.46 0.84 7.36
N ILE A 75 -17.23 -0.15 6.95
CA ILE A 75 -17.22 -0.70 5.59
C ILE A 75 -17.75 0.34 4.58
N ALA A 76 -18.84 1.03 4.92
CA ALA A 76 -19.37 2.12 4.11
C ALA A 76 -18.38 3.28 4.00
N GLY A 77 -17.70 3.62 5.09
CA GLY A 77 -16.64 4.63 5.13
C GLY A 77 -15.47 4.28 4.21
N ALA A 78 -15.04 3.02 4.20
CA ALA A 78 -14.00 2.55 3.29
C ALA A 78 -14.41 2.70 1.81
N MET A 79 -15.65 2.37 1.49
CA MET A 79 -16.20 2.53 0.14
C MET A 79 -16.34 4.01 -0.25
N LEU A 80 -16.75 4.87 0.68
CA LEU A 80 -16.85 6.32 0.48
C LEU A 80 -15.47 6.94 0.25
N LEU A 81 -14.44 6.54 1.02
CA LEU A 81 -13.06 6.96 0.80
C LEU A 81 -12.58 6.62 -0.62
N GLY A 82 -12.88 5.41 -1.09
CA GLY A 82 -12.56 5.01 -2.46
C GLY A 82 -13.22 5.91 -3.51
N LYS A 83 -14.50 6.22 -3.34
CA LYS A 83 -15.26 7.14 -4.19
C LYS A 83 -14.64 8.53 -4.21
N ASP A 84 -14.33 9.10 -3.05
CA ASP A 84 -13.75 10.43 -2.92
C ASP A 84 -12.33 10.48 -3.49
N ALA A 85 -11.52 9.45 -3.27
CA ALA A 85 -10.19 9.34 -3.86
C ALA A 85 -10.24 9.34 -5.40
N ALA A 86 -11.19 8.63 -6.00
CA ALA A 86 -11.37 8.62 -7.45
C ALA A 86 -11.73 10.00 -8.01
N GLN A 87 -12.53 10.78 -7.29
CA GLN A 87 -12.93 12.13 -7.71
C GLN A 87 -11.79 13.15 -7.60
N LEU A 88 -10.87 12.95 -6.63
CA LEU A 88 -9.72 13.82 -6.40
C LEU A 88 -8.52 13.48 -7.28
N CYS A 89 -8.44 12.26 -7.77
CA CYS A 89 -7.31 11.80 -8.58
C CYS A 89 -7.33 12.41 -10.00
N SER A 90 -6.14 12.81 -10.47
CA SER A 90 -5.96 13.07 -11.89
C SER A 90 -6.10 11.77 -12.71
N ALA A 91 -6.50 11.87 -13.98
CA ALA A 91 -6.66 10.70 -14.84
C ALA A 91 -5.40 9.79 -14.90
N PRO A 92 -4.15 10.32 -15.01
CA PRO A 92 -2.96 9.49 -14.94
C PRO A 92 -2.77 8.77 -13.60
N THR A 93 -3.13 9.42 -12.49
CA THR A 93 -3.05 8.82 -11.14
C THR A 93 -4.08 7.73 -10.98
N ALA A 94 -5.32 7.98 -11.41
CA ALA A 94 -6.40 6.99 -11.38
C ALA A 94 -6.03 5.74 -12.19
N ALA A 95 -5.50 5.90 -13.39
CA ALA A 95 -5.05 4.78 -14.24
C ALA A 95 -3.94 3.94 -13.55
N ARG A 96 -2.99 4.59 -12.88
CA ARG A 96 -1.93 3.88 -12.12
C ARG A 96 -2.50 3.12 -10.93
N LEU A 97 -3.42 3.69 -10.18
CA LEU A 97 -4.07 3.03 -9.05
C LEU A 97 -4.90 1.83 -9.51
N THR A 98 -5.65 1.96 -10.60
CA THR A 98 -6.40 0.83 -11.18
C THR A 98 -5.46 -0.33 -11.54
N VAL A 99 -4.31 -0.05 -12.16
CA VAL A 99 -3.31 -1.10 -12.48
C VAL A 99 -2.74 -1.74 -11.21
N LEU A 100 -2.46 -0.94 -10.18
CA LEU A 100 -1.94 -1.46 -8.90
C LEU A 100 -2.95 -2.38 -8.20
N PHE A 101 -4.21 -1.98 -8.15
CA PHE A 101 -5.27 -2.79 -7.53
C PHE A 101 -5.62 -4.03 -8.34
N ALA A 102 -5.54 -3.97 -9.68
CA ALA A 102 -5.73 -5.13 -10.55
C ALA A 102 -4.59 -6.15 -10.48
N ASN A 103 -3.41 -5.74 -10.00
CA ASN A 103 -2.27 -6.62 -9.86
C ASN A 103 -2.31 -7.35 -8.52
N GLU A 104 -2.61 -8.65 -8.56
CA GLU A 104 -2.75 -9.51 -7.38
C GLU A 104 -1.54 -9.46 -6.45
N HIS A 105 -0.32 -9.41 -7.01
CA HIS A 105 0.91 -9.36 -6.21
C HIS A 105 1.01 -8.07 -5.38
N TYR A 106 0.70 -6.91 -5.95
CA TYR A 106 0.71 -5.63 -5.22
C TYR A 106 -0.43 -5.55 -4.21
N HIS A 107 -1.61 -6.02 -4.59
CA HIS A 107 -2.77 -6.08 -3.70
C HIS A 107 -2.46 -6.94 -2.47
N GLN A 108 -1.97 -8.16 -2.67
CA GLN A 108 -1.63 -9.07 -1.59
C GLN A 108 -0.51 -8.50 -0.69
N ARG A 109 0.50 -7.90 -1.29
CA ARG A 109 1.59 -7.27 -0.52
C ARG A 109 1.10 -6.13 0.37
N LEU A 110 0.22 -5.26 -0.14
CA LEU A 110 -0.38 -4.17 0.64
C LEU A 110 -1.22 -4.74 1.79
N LEU A 111 -2.05 -5.74 1.50
CA LEU A 111 -2.86 -6.42 2.49
C LEU A 111 -2.02 -7.04 3.60
N ASP A 112 -0.95 -7.76 3.26
CA ASP A 112 -0.02 -8.37 4.23
C ASP A 112 0.66 -7.32 5.12
N GLN A 113 0.99 -6.15 4.57
CA GLN A 113 1.57 -5.06 5.33
C GLN A 113 0.56 -4.42 6.29
N MET A 114 -0.68 -4.21 5.85
CA MET A 114 -1.76 -3.70 6.70
C MET A 114 -2.09 -4.68 7.83
N ILE A 115 -2.19 -5.98 7.53
CA ILE A 115 -2.47 -7.03 8.52
C ILE A 115 -1.37 -7.11 9.58
N ARG A 116 -0.10 -6.98 9.20
CA ARG A 116 1.02 -6.99 10.18
C ARG A 116 0.88 -5.91 11.24
N GLN A 117 0.30 -4.76 10.91
CA GLN A 117 0.07 -3.68 11.87
C GLN A 117 -1.02 -4.04 12.89
N VAL A 118 -1.98 -4.87 12.51
CA VAL A 118 -3.08 -5.31 13.38
C VAL A 118 -2.68 -6.52 14.24
N LEU A 119 -1.90 -7.45 13.70
CA LEU A 119 -1.49 -8.68 14.38
C LEU A 119 -0.57 -8.46 15.60
N LEU A 120 -0.11 -7.24 15.84
CA LEU A 120 0.52 -6.88 17.12
C LEU A 120 -0.46 -6.95 18.30
N GLY A 121 -1.76 -7.20 18.06
CA GLY A 121 -2.82 -7.18 19.06
C GLY A 121 -3.84 -8.32 19.08
N GLU A 122 -3.74 -9.40 18.33
CA GLU A 122 -4.66 -10.55 18.22
C GLU A 122 -5.63 -10.55 17.00
N ARG A 123 -5.65 -11.66 16.23
CA ARG A 123 -6.77 -12.42 15.63
C ARG A 123 -6.97 -12.40 14.12
N ASP A 124 -7.33 -13.60 13.60
CA ASP A 124 -7.80 -13.87 12.21
C ASP A 124 -9.02 -13.02 11.81
N ALA A 125 -9.86 -12.61 12.77
CA ALA A 125 -11.01 -11.75 12.54
C ALA A 125 -10.60 -10.35 12.03
N ASP A 126 -9.51 -9.80 12.57
CA ASP A 126 -8.99 -8.49 12.18
C ASP A 126 -8.37 -8.53 10.77
N ALA A 127 -7.71 -9.63 10.42
CA ALA A 127 -7.16 -9.81 9.08
C ALA A 127 -8.25 -9.83 8.00
N LYS A 128 -9.37 -10.53 8.27
CA LYS A 128 -10.52 -10.53 7.38
C LYS A 128 -11.13 -9.13 7.23
N ARG A 129 -11.25 -8.40 8.33
CA ARG A 129 -11.82 -7.05 8.31
C ARG A 129 -10.94 -6.07 7.51
N VAL A 130 -9.62 -6.16 7.64
CA VAL A 130 -8.67 -5.39 6.83
C VAL A 130 -8.84 -5.70 5.34
N ALA A 131 -9.00 -6.98 4.98
CA ALA A 131 -9.25 -7.38 3.59
C ALA A 131 -10.59 -6.82 3.08
N ASP A 132 -11.63 -6.81 3.92
CA ASP A 132 -12.94 -6.24 3.57
C ASP A 132 -12.83 -4.71 3.36
N TYR A 133 -12.10 -3.98 4.19
CA TYR A 133 -11.85 -2.55 3.97
C TYR A 133 -11.19 -2.27 2.63
N LEU A 134 -10.10 -2.98 2.32
CA LEU A 134 -9.37 -2.77 1.08
C LEU A 134 -10.21 -3.10 -0.15
N LYS A 135 -11.01 -4.17 -0.06
CA LYS A 135 -11.97 -4.56 -1.11
C LYS A 135 -13.03 -3.49 -1.34
N GLN A 136 -13.62 -2.95 -0.28
CA GLN A 136 -14.67 -1.93 -0.39
C GLN A 136 -14.12 -0.59 -0.87
N PHE A 137 -12.92 -0.22 -0.44
CA PHE A 137 -12.22 0.94 -1.00
C PHE A 137 -12.05 0.81 -2.52
N HIS A 138 -11.55 -0.33 -2.99
CA HIS A 138 -11.37 -0.59 -4.42
C HIS A 138 -12.71 -0.54 -5.17
N LEU A 139 -13.76 -1.14 -4.61
CA LEU A 139 -15.09 -1.12 -5.20
C LEU A 139 -15.63 0.31 -5.36
N GLY A 140 -15.52 1.14 -4.32
CA GLY A 140 -15.94 2.55 -4.36
C GLY A 140 -15.15 3.36 -5.38
N PHE A 141 -13.83 3.13 -5.45
CA PHE A 141 -12.95 3.77 -6.42
C PHE A 141 -13.35 3.43 -7.87
N ASP A 142 -13.52 2.15 -8.19
CA ASP A 142 -13.89 1.69 -9.53
C ASP A 142 -15.28 2.18 -9.96
N GLN A 143 -16.24 2.18 -9.03
CA GLN A 143 -17.59 2.67 -9.32
C GLN A 143 -17.60 4.16 -9.66
N ALA A 144 -16.81 4.96 -8.95
CA ALA A 144 -16.71 6.38 -9.20
C ALA A 144 -16.04 6.69 -10.55
N LEU A 145 -14.99 5.96 -10.92
CA LEU A 145 -14.34 6.11 -12.22
C LEU A 145 -15.29 5.78 -13.38
N LYS A 146 -16.12 4.73 -13.23
CA LYS A 146 -17.11 4.37 -14.26
C LYS A 146 -18.19 5.41 -14.42
N LYS A 147 -18.61 6.06 -13.33
CA LYS A 147 -19.62 7.15 -13.37
C LYS A 147 -19.06 8.46 -13.92
N GLY A 148 -17.76 8.70 -13.76
CA GLY A 148 -17.09 9.92 -14.22
C GLY A 148 -16.52 9.86 -15.65
N ALA A 149 -16.58 8.71 -16.32
CA ALA A 149 -16.21 8.58 -17.72
C ALA A 149 -17.31 9.25 -18.60
N PRO A 150 -17.00 10.30 -19.38
CA PRO A 150 -17.96 10.84 -20.33
C PRO A 150 -18.27 9.78 -21.40
N GLU A 151 -19.56 9.58 -21.71
CA GLU A 151 -20.01 8.82 -22.88
C GLU A 151 -19.52 9.44 -24.19
#